data_318fb7708be8aad37018206539423d0e
#
_entry.id   318fb7708be8aad37018206539423d0e
#
_cell.length_a   1.000
_cell.length_b   1.000
_cell.length_c   1.000
_cell.angle_alpha   90.00
_cell.angle_beta   90.00
_cell.angle_gamma   90.00
#
_symmetry.space_group_name_H-M   'P 1'
#
loop_
_entity.id
_entity.type
_entity.pdbx_description
1 polymer ?
#
loop_
_entity_poly.entity_id
_entity_poly.type
_entity_poly.pdbx_seq_one_letter_code
_entity_poly.pdbx_strand_id
1 'polypeptide(L)'
;MRLQANCCRIAWHWALWGWCLSLVLSVWAGNRPPNIILIMTDDQGYQDLGCYGSPSIKTPFLDQLARDGMRFTDFYAGNSVCSPSRAALLTGCYPTRVNIPGVLFPRDSIGLHPDEVTLADLLQSVGYATACIGKWHLGHHPSFLPTRQGFDHYLGIPYSNDMTIDPKAQLAQTVRWREGMSRERMLSQAPKKNWVPLMRDEEVIEYPCDQTTLTQRYTREAIAFMQANRQRPFFLYLPHTMPHIPLAASPRFRGRSAGGFYGDTIEELDAGVGLILSELKRLDLEEDTLVIYTSDNGPWNLKNGHGGSALPLRGFKFQTYEGGMRVPCLMRWPGVIPAGSTCSQIVASLDLFPTLAGLAGASLPRDRTLDGVDVLDLLKGGVFAGDGVPRDHFFYYRGRQLEAMRRGPWKLRLHQEVELYNLEDDLAESINLAERYPDRVEAMREAMMAFDEALKASSRPAGSIQ
;
A
#
# COMPACT_ATOMS: atom_id res chain seq x y z
N MET A 1 1.92 -53.97 -70.72
CA MET A 1 1.33 -52.67 -71.12
C MET A 1 0.59 -52.06 -69.94
N ARG A 2 1.01 -50.90 -69.50
CA ARG A 2 0.32 -49.91 -68.67
C ARG A 2 -0.43 -50.43 -67.39
N LEU A 3 0.16 -50.09 -66.22
CA LEU A 3 -0.51 -49.47 -65.06
C LEU A 3 0.53 -49.26 -63.98
N GLN A 4 1.20 -48.17 -64.02
CA GLN A 4 1.90 -47.53 -62.87
C GLN A 4 1.69 -46.05 -63.02
N ALA A 5 0.96 -45.44 -62.14
CA ALA A 5 1.04 -44.09 -61.65
C ALA A 5 -0.21 -43.72 -60.86
N ASN A 6 -0.11 -43.72 -59.57
CA ASN A 6 -0.85 -42.79 -58.68
C ASN A 6 -0.73 -43.25 -57.23
N CYS A 7 0.41 -42.95 -56.63
CA CYS A 7 0.56 -43.05 -55.16
C CYS A 7 1.69 -42.11 -54.65
N CYS A 8 1.60 -40.83 -54.97
CA CYS A 8 2.56 -39.82 -54.39
C CYS A 8 1.95 -38.42 -54.32
N ARG A 9 0.75 -38.26 -53.72
CA ARG A 9 0.18 -36.93 -53.52
C ARG A 9 -0.52 -36.67 -52.18
N ILE A 10 -0.42 -37.59 -51.20
CA ILE A 10 -1.11 -37.41 -49.88
C ILE A 10 -0.13 -37.19 -48.73
N ALA A 11 1.17 -37.28 -48.91
CA ALA A 11 2.16 -37.18 -47.82
C ALA A 11 2.63 -35.74 -47.48
N TRP A 12 2.26 -34.70 -48.26
CA TRP A 12 2.81 -33.34 -48.06
C TRP A 12 1.88 -32.37 -47.32
N HIS A 13 0.67 -32.72 -46.98
CA HIS A 13 -0.25 -31.81 -46.27
C HIS A 13 -0.25 -31.97 -44.75
N TRP A 14 0.36 -33.01 -44.21
CA TRP A 14 0.45 -33.23 -42.76
C TRP A 14 1.72 -32.63 -42.12
N ALA A 15 2.75 -32.35 -42.91
CA ALA A 15 3.99 -31.77 -42.38
C ALA A 15 3.92 -30.26 -42.14
N LEU A 16 3.00 -29.54 -42.79
CA LEU A 16 2.84 -28.09 -42.63
C LEU A 16 1.97 -27.70 -41.45
N TRP A 17 1.11 -28.59 -40.96
CA TRP A 17 0.26 -28.32 -39.76
C TRP A 17 0.96 -28.61 -38.45
N GLY A 18 1.97 -29.48 -38.44
CA GLY A 18 2.80 -29.76 -37.26
C GLY A 18 3.75 -28.59 -36.87
N TRP A 19 4.17 -27.78 -37.83
CA TRP A 19 5.08 -26.66 -37.61
C TRP A 19 4.36 -25.38 -37.13
N CYS A 20 3.08 -25.19 -37.47
CA CYS A 20 2.30 -24.05 -36.98
C CYS A 20 1.88 -24.21 -35.52
N LEU A 21 1.66 -25.44 -35.02
CA LEU A 21 1.34 -25.65 -33.57
C LEU A 21 2.56 -25.50 -32.65
N SER A 22 3.78 -25.78 -33.18
CA SER A 22 5.01 -25.63 -32.38
C SER A 22 5.45 -24.17 -32.25
N LEU A 23 5.10 -23.31 -33.21
CA LEU A 23 5.42 -21.87 -33.18
C LEU A 23 4.48 -21.05 -32.29
N VAL A 24 3.27 -21.55 -31.99
CA VAL A 24 2.33 -20.87 -31.06
C VAL A 24 2.67 -21.16 -29.60
N LEU A 25 3.35 -22.28 -29.30
CA LEU A 25 3.79 -22.61 -27.94
C LEU A 25 5.14 -22.00 -27.54
N SER A 26 5.93 -21.46 -28.49
CA SER A 26 7.23 -20.85 -28.19
C SER A 26 7.17 -19.31 -28.00
N VAL A 27 6.03 -18.68 -28.21
CA VAL A 27 5.86 -17.23 -27.97
C VAL A 27 5.55 -16.90 -26.48
N TRP A 28 5.28 -17.91 -25.66
CA TRP A 28 4.97 -17.71 -24.24
C TRP A 28 6.11 -18.09 -23.28
N ALA A 29 7.30 -18.39 -23.78
CA ALA A 29 8.48 -18.69 -22.95
C ALA A 29 9.33 -17.43 -22.63
N GLY A 30 8.80 -16.23 -22.85
CA GLY A 30 9.50 -14.96 -22.59
C GLY A 30 8.60 -13.96 -21.86
N ASN A 31 8.86 -13.76 -20.58
CA ASN A 31 8.35 -12.72 -19.67
C ASN A 31 6.94 -12.91 -19.12
N ARG A 32 6.79 -13.86 -18.19
CA ARG A 32 5.69 -13.80 -17.21
C ARG A 32 5.82 -12.46 -16.44
N PRO A 33 4.75 -11.65 -16.36
CA PRO A 33 4.82 -10.45 -15.54
C PRO A 33 5.07 -10.82 -14.06
N PRO A 34 5.80 -9.98 -13.30
CA PRO A 34 6.23 -10.32 -11.95
C PRO A 34 5.06 -10.45 -10.99
N ASN A 35 5.21 -11.28 -9.97
CA ASN A 35 4.34 -11.21 -8.81
C ASN A 35 4.61 -9.90 -8.07
N ILE A 36 3.60 -9.38 -7.39
CA ILE A 36 3.68 -8.14 -6.62
C ILE A 36 3.19 -8.40 -5.20
N ILE A 37 4.03 -8.15 -4.21
CA ILE A 37 3.69 -8.17 -2.79
C ILE A 37 3.87 -6.76 -2.24
N LEU A 38 2.78 -6.14 -1.82
CA LEU A 38 2.75 -4.82 -1.21
C LEU A 38 2.36 -4.93 0.26
N ILE A 39 3.34 -4.86 1.13
CA ILE A 39 3.19 -4.91 2.59
C ILE A 39 3.10 -3.49 3.11
N MET A 40 2.00 -3.16 3.78
CA MET A 40 1.77 -1.85 4.37
C MET A 40 1.51 -1.99 5.86
N THR A 41 2.18 -1.20 6.67
CA THR A 41 1.90 -1.07 8.11
C THR A 41 0.98 0.12 8.39
N ASP A 42 0.49 0.22 9.60
CA ASP A 42 -0.47 1.23 10.05
C ASP A 42 0.14 2.07 11.17
N ASP A 43 0.35 3.37 10.93
CA ASP A 43 0.97 4.30 11.89
C ASP A 43 2.45 4.02 12.22
N GLN A 44 3.22 3.48 11.30
CA GLN A 44 4.65 3.24 11.54
C GLN A 44 5.49 4.48 11.24
N GLY A 45 6.38 4.81 12.17
CA GLY A 45 7.29 5.94 12.04
C GLY A 45 8.48 5.67 11.14
N TYR A 46 9.07 6.76 10.62
CA TYR A 46 10.23 6.74 9.74
C TYR A 46 11.44 6.02 10.37
N GLN A 47 11.68 6.25 11.68
CA GLN A 47 12.84 5.68 12.40
C GLN A 47 12.59 4.27 12.96
N ASP A 48 11.43 3.66 12.76
CA ASP A 48 11.06 2.44 13.50
C ASP A 48 11.67 1.14 12.97
N LEU A 49 12.52 1.22 11.95
CA LEU A 49 13.29 0.10 11.40
C LEU A 49 14.79 0.25 11.65
N GLY A 50 15.53 -0.84 11.80
CA GLY A 50 16.97 -0.84 11.96
C GLY A 50 17.70 -0.10 10.83
N CYS A 51 17.33 -0.37 9.57
CA CYS A 51 17.89 0.30 8.39
C CYS A 51 17.50 1.79 8.26
N TYR A 52 16.58 2.29 9.08
CA TYR A 52 16.25 3.72 9.23
C TYR A 52 16.72 4.31 10.57
N GLY A 53 17.54 3.57 11.33
CA GLY A 53 18.21 4.07 12.52
C GLY A 53 17.43 3.88 13.82
N SER A 54 16.56 2.89 13.93
CA SER A 54 15.91 2.54 15.20
C SER A 54 16.95 2.17 16.25
N PRO A 55 16.94 2.80 17.43
CA PRO A 55 17.92 2.48 18.47
C PRO A 55 17.58 1.23 19.30
N SER A 56 16.34 0.76 19.24
CA SER A 56 15.80 -0.23 20.19
C SER A 56 14.98 -1.35 19.54
N ILE A 57 14.39 -1.12 18.36
CA ILE A 57 13.57 -2.10 17.66
C ILE A 57 14.45 -2.88 16.69
N LYS A 58 14.35 -4.21 16.71
CA LYS A 58 15.16 -5.09 15.86
C LYS A 58 14.34 -5.60 14.69
N THR A 59 14.76 -5.26 13.46
CA THR A 59 14.07 -5.63 12.23
C THR A 59 15.00 -6.35 11.25
N PRO A 60 15.58 -7.52 11.63
CA PRO A 60 16.62 -8.17 10.84
C PRO A 60 16.18 -8.55 9.42
N PHE A 61 14.90 -8.91 9.21
CA PHE A 61 14.39 -9.31 7.89
C PHE A 61 14.11 -8.11 7.00
N LEU A 62 13.58 -7.01 7.55
CA LEU A 62 13.43 -5.74 6.84
C LEU A 62 14.78 -5.07 6.56
N ASP A 63 15.73 -5.18 7.49
CA ASP A 63 17.10 -4.72 7.26
C ASP A 63 17.79 -5.55 6.16
N GLN A 64 17.48 -6.85 6.05
CA GLN A 64 17.93 -7.68 4.94
C GLN A 64 17.24 -7.30 3.63
N LEU A 65 15.93 -7.02 3.66
CA LEU A 65 15.18 -6.53 2.49
C LEU A 65 15.82 -5.25 1.93
N ALA A 66 16.25 -4.33 2.81
CA ALA A 66 16.97 -3.11 2.43
C ALA A 66 18.35 -3.40 1.81
N ARG A 67 19.09 -4.37 2.35
CA ARG A 67 20.41 -4.77 1.79
C ARG A 67 20.29 -5.47 0.45
N ASP A 68 19.23 -6.25 0.24
CA ASP A 68 18.97 -7.01 -0.99
C ASP A 68 18.20 -6.22 -2.05
N GLY A 69 17.79 -4.99 -1.72
CA GLY A 69 16.98 -4.13 -2.57
C GLY A 69 17.36 -2.66 -2.45
N MET A 70 16.35 -1.79 -2.51
CA MET A 70 16.46 -0.34 -2.46
C MET A 70 15.75 0.22 -1.24
N ARG A 71 16.41 1.14 -0.54
CA ARG A 71 15.85 1.94 0.55
C ARG A 71 15.53 3.34 0.05
N PHE A 72 14.30 3.79 0.25
CA PHE A 72 13.86 5.14 -0.11
C PHE A 72 13.98 6.07 1.09
N THR A 73 14.69 7.19 0.92
CA THR A 73 14.78 8.21 1.95
C THR A 73 13.66 9.24 1.85
N ASP A 74 13.04 9.38 0.69
CA ASP A 74 12.06 10.42 0.34
C ASP A 74 10.77 9.81 -0.25
N PHE A 75 10.22 8.80 0.45
CA PHE A 75 8.95 8.18 0.09
C PHE A 75 7.81 8.76 0.93
N TYR A 76 6.74 9.16 0.23
CA TYR A 76 5.59 9.84 0.84
C TYR A 76 4.32 9.01 0.77
N ALA A 77 3.68 8.83 1.92
CA ALA A 77 2.29 8.39 1.99
C ALA A 77 1.36 9.47 1.42
N GLY A 78 0.30 9.05 0.74
CA GLY A 78 -0.63 9.99 0.07
C GLY A 78 -1.39 10.92 1.00
N ASN A 79 -1.38 10.65 2.30
CA ASN A 79 -1.96 11.49 3.35
C ASN A 79 -1.36 11.17 4.72
N SER A 80 -1.58 12.02 5.73
CA SER A 80 -1.14 11.81 7.11
C SER A 80 -2.10 10.99 7.97
N VAL A 81 -3.12 10.32 7.36
CA VAL A 81 -4.08 9.42 8.04
C VAL A 81 -4.54 8.28 7.12
N CYS A 82 -5.01 7.19 7.74
CA CYS A 82 -5.20 5.87 7.13
C CYS A 82 -6.07 5.82 5.87
N SER A 83 -7.40 6.10 5.96
CA SER A 83 -8.33 5.92 4.83
C SER A 83 -7.92 6.74 3.60
N PRO A 84 -7.59 8.04 3.72
CA PRO A 84 -7.13 8.83 2.59
C PRO A 84 -5.84 8.28 1.96
N SER A 85 -4.85 7.88 2.78
CA SER A 85 -3.59 7.36 2.27
C SER A 85 -3.78 6.04 1.51
N ARG A 86 -4.65 5.15 2.00
CA ARG A 86 -5.00 3.88 1.34
C ARG A 86 -5.74 4.12 0.02
N ALA A 87 -6.66 5.11 -0.01
CA ALA A 87 -7.31 5.54 -1.25
C ALA A 87 -6.28 6.03 -2.27
N ALA A 88 -5.33 6.88 -1.85
CA ALA A 88 -4.29 7.40 -2.74
C ALA A 88 -3.43 6.29 -3.36
N LEU A 89 -2.99 5.34 -2.56
CA LEU A 89 -2.18 4.20 -3.02
C LEU A 89 -2.94 3.35 -4.05
N LEU A 90 -4.21 3.01 -3.76
CA LEU A 90 -4.98 2.09 -4.60
C LEU A 90 -5.54 2.73 -5.87
N THR A 91 -5.68 4.06 -5.93
CA THR A 91 -6.26 4.77 -7.09
C THR A 91 -5.26 5.61 -7.87
N GLY A 92 -4.04 5.79 -7.37
CA GLY A 92 -3.05 6.68 -7.99
C GLY A 92 -3.45 8.17 -7.95
N CYS A 93 -4.34 8.56 -7.04
CA CYS A 93 -4.89 9.91 -6.95
C CYS A 93 -4.73 10.50 -5.56
N TYR A 94 -4.56 11.82 -5.45
CA TYR A 94 -4.72 12.46 -4.14
C TYR A 94 -6.12 12.17 -3.58
N PRO A 95 -6.25 11.94 -2.25
CA PRO A 95 -7.51 11.49 -1.64
C PRO A 95 -8.69 12.44 -1.85
N THR A 96 -8.41 13.73 -1.97
CA THR A 96 -9.42 14.75 -2.25
C THR A 96 -10.03 14.58 -3.66
N ARG A 97 -9.27 14.05 -4.63
CA ARG A 97 -9.76 13.79 -5.99
C ARG A 97 -10.81 12.68 -6.02
N VAL A 98 -10.66 11.64 -5.20
CA VAL A 98 -11.59 10.52 -5.06
C VAL A 98 -12.57 10.69 -3.89
N ASN A 99 -12.59 11.88 -3.31
CA ASN A 99 -13.50 12.31 -2.25
C ASN A 99 -13.48 11.43 -0.97
N ILE A 100 -12.29 10.92 -0.62
CA ILE A 100 -11.99 10.23 0.65
C ILE A 100 -10.97 11.08 1.44
N PRO A 101 -11.32 12.32 1.87
CA PRO A 101 -10.35 13.24 2.47
C PRO A 101 -10.08 12.96 3.94
N GLY A 102 -10.84 12.10 4.60
CA GLY A 102 -10.77 11.82 6.03
C GLY A 102 -10.93 10.35 6.38
N VAL A 103 -10.74 10.05 7.65
CA VAL A 103 -10.91 8.69 8.19
C VAL A 103 -12.37 8.28 8.12
N LEU A 104 -12.64 7.07 7.64
CA LEU A 104 -13.97 6.46 7.58
C LEU A 104 -14.26 5.68 8.87
N PHE A 105 -15.51 5.73 9.31
CA PHE A 105 -15.98 5.09 10.56
C PHE A 105 -17.07 4.05 10.28
N PRO A 106 -17.31 3.10 11.22
CA PRO A 106 -18.37 2.10 11.07
C PRO A 106 -19.81 2.65 10.94
N ARG A 107 -20.02 3.92 11.26
CA ARG A 107 -21.32 4.62 11.13
C ARG A 107 -21.47 5.36 9.80
N ASP A 108 -20.40 5.46 9.01
CA ASP A 108 -20.42 6.23 7.78
C ASP A 108 -21.08 5.42 6.67
N SER A 109 -21.91 6.09 5.87
CA SER A 109 -22.57 5.50 4.70
C SER A 109 -21.75 5.66 3.41
N ILE A 110 -20.49 6.07 3.51
CA ILE A 110 -19.60 6.33 2.38
C ILE A 110 -18.43 5.35 2.35
N GLY A 111 -17.85 5.20 1.16
CA GLY A 111 -16.65 4.42 0.89
C GLY A 111 -16.00 4.82 -0.43
N LEU A 112 -14.97 4.09 -0.84
CA LEU A 112 -14.39 4.26 -2.17
C LEU A 112 -15.47 3.94 -3.21
N HIS A 113 -15.68 4.87 -4.18
CA HIS A 113 -16.74 4.70 -5.15
C HIS A 113 -16.55 3.43 -5.98
N PRO A 114 -17.58 2.61 -6.22
CA PRO A 114 -17.46 1.38 -7.01
C PRO A 114 -16.97 1.58 -8.46
N ASP A 115 -17.14 2.79 -9.01
CA ASP A 115 -16.64 3.14 -10.34
C ASP A 115 -15.18 3.64 -10.31
N GLU A 116 -14.55 3.75 -9.14
CA GLU A 116 -13.11 3.98 -9.11
C GLU A 116 -12.39 2.73 -9.63
N VAL A 117 -11.33 2.97 -10.38
CA VAL A 117 -10.46 1.89 -10.86
C VAL A 117 -9.30 1.79 -9.87
N THR A 118 -9.25 0.68 -9.16
CA THR A 118 -8.14 0.41 -8.23
C THR A 118 -6.98 -0.27 -8.95
N LEU A 119 -5.82 -0.28 -8.31
CA LEU A 119 -4.68 -1.07 -8.77
C LEU A 119 -5.05 -2.56 -8.89
N ALA A 120 -5.89 -3.07 -7.98
CA ALA A 120 -6.32 -4.47 -8.02
C ALA A 120 -7.21 -4.74 -9.24
N ASP A 121 -8.14 -3.82 -9.60
CA ASP A 121 -8.94 -3.95 -10.82
C ASP A 121 -8.07 -4.03 -12.07
N LEU A 122 -7.04 -3.15 -12.18
CA LEU A 122 -6.13 -3.17 -13.32
C LEU A 122 -5.35 -4.47 -13.40
N LEU A 123 -4.80 -4.93 -12.30
CA LEU A 123 -4.00 -6.16 -12.27
C LEU A 123 -4.87 -7.40 -12.53
N GLN A 124 -6.08 -7.45 -11.96
CA GLN A 124 -7.05 -8.52 -12.23
C GLN A 124 -7.42 -8.57 -13.73
N SER A 125 -7.62 -7.40 -14.37
CA SER A 125 -7.99 -7.32 -15.79
C SER A 125 -6.95 -7.91 -16.74
N VAL A 126 -5.69 -8.02 -16.30
CA VAL A 126 -4.59 -8.63 -17.08
C VAL A 126 -4.18 -10.01 -16.52
N GLY A 127 -5.05 -10.65 -15.73
CA GLY A 127 -4.93 -12.06 -15.32
C GLY A 127 -4.19 -12.33 -14.02
N TYR A 128 -3.89 -11.31 -13.21
CA TYR A 128 -3.37 -11.53 -11.86
C TYR A 128 -4.44 -12.15 -10.95
N ALA A 129 -4.00 -13.06 -10.07
CA ALA A 129 -4.75 -13.36 -8.86
C ALA A 129 -4.56 -12.22 -7.87
N THR A 130 -5.62 -11.77 -7.22
CA THR A 130 -5.56 -10.59 -6.34
C THR A 130 -6.07 -10.91 -4.95
N ALA A 131 -5.34 -10.47 -3.90
CA ALA A 131 -5.78 -10.62 -2.52
C ALA A 131 -5.51 -9.36 -1.70
N CYS A 132 -6.49 -8.99 -0.86
CA CYS A 132 -6.34 -8.04 0.23
C CYS A 132 -6.36 -8.79 1.56
N ILE A 133 -5.25 -8.80 2.30
CA ILE A 133 -5.15 -9.51 3.57
C ILE A 133 -4.74 -8.53 4.67
N GLY A 134 -5.71 -8.06 5.47
CA GLY A 134 -5.48 -7.09 6.54
C GLY A 134 -6.56 -6.01 6.66
N LYS A 135 -6.15 -4.79 7.07
CA LYS A 135 -7.02 -3.64 7.27
C LYS A 135 -7.39 -2.99 5.93
N TRP A 136 -8.69 -2.96 5.60
CA TRP A 136 -9.20 -2.32 4.39
C TRP A 136 -9.32 -0.80 4.52
N HIS A 137 -10.23 -0.33 5.34
CA HIS A 137 -10.49 1.07 5.74
C HIS A 137 -10.94 2.01 4.61
N LEU A 138 -11.58 1.49 3.55
CA LEU A 138 -12.14 2.27 2.43
C LEU A 138 -13.66 2.08 2.26
N GLY A 139 -14.35 1.77 3.34
CA GLY A 139 -15.78 1.50 3.40
C GLY A 139 -16.06 0.04 3.72
N HIS A 140 -17.12 -0.19 4.50
CA HIS A 140 -17.44 -1.50 5.07
C HIS A 140 -18.73 -2.12 4.54
N HIS A 141 -19.54 -1.32 3.84
CA HIS A 141 -20.72 -1.84 3.17
C HIS A 141 -20.33 -2.77 2.02
N PRO A 142 -21.14 -3.78 1.70
CA PRO A 142 -20.79 -4.78 0.69
C PRO A 142 -20.27 -4.20 -0.63
N SER A 143 -20.87 -3.08 -1.11
CA SER A 143 -20.44 -2.41 -2.35
C SER A 143 -19.05 -1.77 -2.30
N PHE A 144 -18.46 -1.61 -1.11
CA PHE A 144 -17.16 -0.95 -0.92
C PHE A 144 -16.07 -1.91 -0.45
N LEU A 145 -16.42 -3.18 -0.18
CA LEU A 145 -15.45 -4.17 0.30
C LEU A 145 -14.42 -4.54 -0.79
N PRO A 146 -13.26 -5.07 -0.40
CA PRO A 146 -12.19 -5.41 -1.34
C PRO A 146 -12.64 -6.26 -2.53
N THR A 147 -13.56 -7.20 -2.33
CA THR A 147 -14.13 -8.06 -3.38
C THR A 147 -14.95 -7.32 -4.44
N ARG A 148 -15.27 -6.03 -4.19
CA ARG A 148 -15.92 -5.13 -5.14
C ARG A 148 -14.98 -4.05 -5.67
N GLN A 149 -13.70 -4.18 -5.37
CA GLN A 149 -12.64 -3.25 -5.70
C GLN A 149 -11.42 -4.00 -6.30
N GLY A 150 -11.69 -5.05 -7.09
CA GLY A 150 -10.69 -5.78 -7.87
C GLY A 150 -9.94 -6.89 -7.12
N PHE A 151 -10.29 -7.22 -5.88
CA PHE A 151 -9.67 -8.32 -5.14
C PHE A 151 -10.51 -9.60 -5.22
N ASP A 152 -9.88 -10.72 -5.65
CA ASP A 152 -10.52 -12.05 -5.68
C ASP A 152 -10.76 -12.61 -4.28
N HIS A 153 -9.94 -12.18 -3.29
CA HIS A 153 -9.94 -12.71 -1.93
C HIS A 153 -9.71 -11.61 -0.90
N TYR A 154 -10.44 -11.67 0.20
CA TYR A 154 -10.27 -10.78 1.35
C TYR A 154 -10.27 -11.57 2.66
N LEU A 155 -9.27 -11.32 3.52
CA LEU A 155 -9.29 -11.69 4.94
C LEU A 155 -8.80 -10.50 5.76
N GLY A 156 -9.65 -9.89 6.61
CA GLY A 156 -9.18 -8.75 7.38
C GLY A 156 -10.23 -8.05 8.21
N ILE A 157 -9.87 -6.86 8.69
CA ILE A 157 -10.79 -5.98 9.40
C ILE A 157 -11.21 -4.82 8.48
N PRO A 158 -12.51 -4.47 8.45
CA PRO A 158 -13.01 -3.48 7.48
C PRO A 158 -12.69 -2.02 7.87
N TYR A 159 -12.24 -1.78 9.10
CA TYR A 159 -11.89 -0.46 9.65
C TYR A 159 -10.58 -0.49 10.42
N SER A 160 -10.31 0.57 11.22
CA SER A 160 -9.23 0.56 12.20
C SER A 160 -9.58 -0.33 13.40
N ASN A 161 -8.57 -0.94 14.00
CA ASN A 161 -8.70 -1.90 15.10
C ASN A 161 -9.14 -1.30 16.44
N ASP A 162 -9.16 0.03 16.57
CA ASP A 162 -9.70 0.76 17.72
C ASP A 162 -11.21 1.09 17.58
N MET A 163 -11.81 0.71 16.46
CA MET A 163 -13.23 0.98 16.16
C MET A 163 -14.16 -0.12 16.69
N THR A 164 -15.32 -0.27 16.08
CA THR A 164 -16.39 -1.19 16.48
C THR A 164 -16.88 -2.00 15.29
N ILE A 165 -17.93 -2.80 15.45
CA ILE A 165 -18.65 -3.43 14.34
C ILE A 165 -19.84 -2.54 13.92
N ASP A 166 -20.18 -2.53 12.61
CA ASP A 166 -21.52 -2.15 12.17
C ASP A 166 -22.50 -3.30 12.49
N PRO A 167 -23.56 -3.07 13.27
CA PRO A 167 -24.54 -4.11 13.56
C PRO A 167 -25.25 -4.70 12.34
N LYS A 168 -25.21 -4.00 11.18
CA LYS A 168 -25.76 -4.46 9.90
C LYS A 168 -24.80 -5.29 9.08
N ALA A 169 -23.56 -5.51 9.57
CA ALA A 169 -22.59 -6.31 8.85
C ALA A 169 -23.10 -7.72 8.57
N GLN A 170 -22.83 -8.22 7.37
CA GLN A 170 -23.22 -9.57 6.96
C GLN A 170 -22.43 -10.60 7.80
N LEU A 171 -23.15 -11.57 8.36
CA LEU A 171 -22.58 -12.63 9.18
C LEU A 171 -22.48 -13.92 8.38
N ALA A 172 -21.37 -14.63 8.47
CA ALA A 172 -21.22 -15.99 7.97
C ALA A 172 -22.22 -16.95 8.67
N GLN A 173 -22.52 -18.06 8.03
CA GLN A 173 -23.36 -19.10 8.63
C GLN A 173 -22.82 -19.56 9.99
N THR A 174 -21.50 -19.63 10.14
CA THR A 174 -20.81 -19.96 11.38
C THR A 174 -19.86 -18.83 11.75
N VAL A 175 -20.24 -18.05 12.76
CA VAL A 175 -19.40 -16.99 13.33
C VAL A 175 -18.73 -17.54 14.61
N ARG A 176 -17.43 -17.31 14.72
CA ARG A 176 -16.72 -17.55 15.99
C ARG A 176 -16.98 -16.39 16.95
N TRP A 177 -17.94 -16.57 17.84
CA TRP A 177 -18.25 -15.60 18.89
C TRP A 177 -17.21 -15.69 20.03
N ARG A 178 -16.71 -14.53 20.46
CA ARG A 178 -15.75 -14.41 21.57
C ARG A 178 -16.31 -13.49 22.66
N GLU A 179 -15.63 -13.41 23.80
CA GLU A 179 -15.98 -12.50 24.92
C GLU A 179 -17.47 -12.60 25.34
N GLY A 180 -18.03 -13.80 25.25
CA GLY A 180 -19.44 -14.03 25.58
C GLY A 180 -20.45 -13.41 24.61
N MET A 181 -20.01 -12.96 23.43
CA MET A 181 -20.90 -12.43 22.41
C MET A 181 -21.74 -13.51 21.75
N SER A 182 -22.87 -13.10 21.20
CA SER A 182 -23.75 -13.86 20.31
C SER A 182 -24.38 -12.87 19.33
N ARG A 183 -25.12 -13.38 18.34
CA ARG A 183 -25.85 -12.53 17.38
C ARG A 183 -26.84 -11.61 18.13
N GLU A 184 -27.59 -12.15 19.07
CA GLU A 184 -28.60 -11.40 19.85
C GLU A 184 -27.94 -10.28 20.65
N ARG A 185 -26.80 -10.57 21.28
CA ARG A 185 -26.04 -9.56 22.05
C ARG A 185 -25.46 -8.48 21.13
N MET A 186 -24.92 -8.85 19.98
CA MET A 186 -24.40 -7.89 19.00
C MET A 186 -25.50 -6.93 18.51
N LEU A 187 -26.73 -7.41 18.31
CA LEU A 187 -27.84 -6.61 17.85
C LEU A 187 -28.51 -5.78 18.94
N SER A 188 -28.45 -6.22 20.21
CA SER A 188 -29.14 -5.58 21.34
C SER A 188 -28.25 -4.67 22.20
N GLN A 189 -26.93 -4.75 22.06
CA GLN A 189 -25.99 -3.96 22.85
C GLN A 189 -25.30 -2.90 21.98
N ALA A 190 -24.94 -1.76 22.59
CA ALA A 190 -24.11 -0.77 21.91
C ALA A 190 -22.75 -1.38 21.51
N PRO A 191 -22.26 -1.14 20.29
CA PRO A 191 -20.98 -1.63 19.85
C PRO A 191 -19.85 -1.15 20.75
N LYS A 192 -18.99 -2.07 21.19
CA LYS A 192 -17.89 -1.77 22.12
C LYS A 192 -16.64 -1.37 21.36
N LYS A 193 -16.00 -0.27 21.77
CA LYS A 193 -14.72 0.19 21.21
C LYS A 193 -13.64 -0.90 21.32
N ASN A 194 -12.77 -1.00 20.30
CA ASN A 194 -11.73 -2.02 20.12
C ASN A 194 -12.26 -3.44 19.87
N TRP A 195 -13.57 -3.61 19.72
CA TRP A 195 -14.19 -4.87 19.35
C TRP A 195 -14.56 -4.83 17.87
N VAL A 196 -13.61 -5.25 17.03
CA VAL A 196 -13.75 -5.25 15.57
C VAL A 196 -14.01 -6.65 15.05
N PRO A 197 -14.74 -6.79 13.94
CA PRO A 197 -14.94 -8.09 13.31
C PRO A 197 -13.69 -8.51 12.51
N LEU A 198 -13.47 -9.83 12.39
CA LEU A 198 -12.68 -10.36 11.30
C LEU A 198 -13.62 -10.84 10.21
N MET A 199 -13.36 -10.41 8.99
CA MET A 199 -14.14 -10.77 7.81
C MET A 199 -13.35 -11.71 6.91
N ARG A 200 -14.06 -12.57 6.18
CA ARG A 200 -13.61 -13.26 4.98
C ARG A 200 -14.54 -12.86 3.86
N ASP A 201 -13.95 -12.31 2.81
CA ASP A 201 -14.68 -11.74 1.68
C ASP A 201 -15.74 -10.71 2.16
N GLU A 202 -17.01 -11.00 2.07
CA GLU A 202 -18.08 -10.07 2.47
C GLU A 202 -18.68 -10.38 3.85
N GLU A 203 -18.24 -11.45 4.54
CA GLU A 203 -18.87 -11.96 5.74
C GLU A 203 -17.99 -11.90 6.98
N VAL A 204 -18.60 -11.58 8.12
CA VAL A 204 -17.96 -11.65 9.45
C VAL A 204 -17.84 -13.12 9.87
N ILE A 205 -16.60 -13.58 10.08
CA ILE A 205 -16.28 -14.95 10.51
C ILE A 205 -15.90 -15.06 11.98
N GLU A 206 -15.52 -13.94 12.63
CA GLU A 206 -15.19 -13.89 14.07
C GLU A 206 -15.55 -12.53 14.64
N TYR A 207 -16.18 -12.50 15.84
CA TYR A 207 -16.49 -11.26 16.56
C TYR A 207 -16.58 -11.44 18.09
N PRO A 208 -15.94 -10.51 18.86
CA PRO A 208 -14.86 -9.65 18.42
C PRO A 208 -13.64 -10.48 18.04
N CYS A 209 -12.84 -10.02 17.08
CA CYS A 209 -11.66 -10.76 16.68
C CYS A 209 -10.56 -10.69 17.76
N ASP A 210 -9.73 -11.73 17.83
CA ASP A 210 -8.53 -11.74 18.67
C ASP A 210 -7.39 -10.99 17.98
N GLN A 211 -7.22 -9.73 18.36
CA GLN A 211 -6.22 -8.86 17.73
C GLN A 211 -4.77 -9.36 17.94
N THR A 212 -4.50 -10.10 19.03
CA THR A 212 -3.17 -10.67 19.30
C THR A 212 -2.75 -11.74 18.30
N THR A 213 -3.67 -12.21 17.47
CA THR A 213 -3.43 -13.24 16.46
C THR A 213 -3.40 -12.69 15.03
N LEU A 214 -3.77 -11.42 14.81
CA LEU A 214 -3.99 -10.88 13.46
C LEU A 214 -2.72 -10.91 12.60
N THR A 215 -1.58 -10.45 13.10
CA THR A 215 -0.32 -10.43 12.33
C THR A 215 0.05 -11.84 11.85
N GLN A 216 -0.06 -12.85 12.72
CA GLN A 216 0.21 -14.24 12.35
C GLN A 216 -0.83 -14.82 11.38
N ARG A 217 -2.12 -14.46 11.56
CA ARG A 217 -3.19 -14.93 10.67
C ARG A 217 -3.02 -14.35 9.27
N TYR A 218 -2.70 -13.07 9.16
CA TYR A 218 -2.42 -12.42 7.89
C TYR A 218 -1.20 -13.02 7.20
N THR A 219 -0.11 -13.25 7.93
CA THR A 219 1.09 -13.91 7.37
C THR A 219 0.78 -15.30 6.85
N ARG A 220 0.01 -16.11 7.60
CA ARG A 220 -0.38 -17.48 7.15
C ARG A 220 -1.29 -17.46 5.93
N GLU A 221 -2.26 -16.55 5.89
CA GLU A 221 -3.16 -16.42 4.75
C GLU A 221 -2.40 -15.92 3.50
N ALA A 222 -1.45 -15.00 3.67
CA ALA A 222 -0.56 -14.54 2.61
C ALA A 222 0.26 -15.69 2.01
N ILE A 223 0.85 -16.51 2.85
CA ILE A 223 1.61 -17.70 2.43
C ILE A 223 0.70 -18.70 1.70
N ALA A 224 -0.50 -18.97 2.22
CA ALA A 224 -1.45 -19.86 1.58
C ALA A 224 -1.89 -19.35 0.20
N PHE A 225 -2.11 -18.02 0.08
CA PHE A 225 -2.44 -17.37 -1.19
C PHE A 225 -1.30 -17.50 -2.22
N MET A 226 -0.04 -17.27 -1.81
CA MET A 226 1.14 -17.43 -2.66
C MET A 226 1.26 -18.89 -3.17
N GLN A 227 1.09 -19.87 -2.28
CA GLN A 227 1.12 -21.30 -2.63
C GLN A 227 0.04 -21.68 -3.65
N ALA A 228 -1.17 -21.19 -3.45
CA ALA A 228 -2.31 -21.47 -4.32
C ALA A 228 -2.14 -20.86 -5.73
N ASN A 229 -1.42 -19.72 -5.83
CA ASN A 229 -1.26 -18.96 -7.07
C ASN A 229 0.14 -19.02 -7.68
N ARG A 230 1.01 -19.95 -7.25
CA ARG A 230 2.41 -20.05 -7.72
C ARG A 230 2.57 -20.20 -9.24
N GLN A 231 1.54 -20.65 -9.95
CA GLN A 231 1.58 -20.91 -11.40
C GLN A 231 1.09 -19.72 -12.26
N ARG A 232 0.56 -18.66 -11.65
CA ARG A 232 0.11 -17.44 -12.32
C ARG A 232 0.58 -16.19 -11.58
N PRO A 233 0.69 -15.04 -12.25
CA PRO A 233 1.06 -13.81 -11.56
C PRO A 233 0.02 -13.48 -10.49
N PHE A 234 0.48 -12.90 -9.38
CA PHE A 234 -0.41 -12.50 -8.30
C PHE A 234 -0.04 -11.12 -7.73
N PHE A 235 -1.05 -10.43 -7.25
CA PHE A 235 -0.96 -9.21 -6.46
C PHE A 235 -1.48 -9.47 -5.05
N LEU A 236 -0.58 -9.42 -4.09
CA LEU A 236 -0.89 -9.52 -2.68
C LEU A 236 -0.75 -8.14 -2.03
N TYR A 237 -1.86 -7.49 -1.71
CA TYR A 237 -1.91 -6.33 -0.84
C TYR A 237 -2.08 -6.82 0.61
N LEU A 238 -1.05 -6.60 1.43
CA LEU A 238 -0.97 -7.04 2.82
C LEU A 238 -0.93 -5.84 3.77
N PRO A 239 -2.08 -5.12 3.96
CA PRO A 239 -2.18 -3.98 4.85
C PRO A 239 -2.37 -4.43 6.29
N HIS A 240 -1.28 -4.54 7.03
CA HIS A 240 -1.30 -4.91 8.44
C HIS A 240 -2.12 -3.93 9.28
N THR A 241 -2.67 -4.43 10.38
CA THR A 241 -3.40 -3.64 11.37
C THR A 241 -2.46 -2.97 12.37
N MET A 242 -1.28 -3.56 12.60
CA MET A 242 -0.25 -3.08 13.52
C MET A 242 0.76 -2.19 12.77
N PRO A 243 1.40 -1.25 13.48
CA PRO A 243 1.35 -1.00 14.94
C PRO A 243 0.29 0.02 15.40
N HIS A 244 -0.84 0.19 14.72
CA HIS A 244 -1.93 1.05 15.19
C HIS A 244 -2.50 0.56 16.55
N ILE A 245 -2.91 1.51 17.40
CA ILE A 245 -3.53 1.19 18.68
C ILE A 245 -4.97 0.66 18.53
N PRO A 246 -5.43 -0.22 19.45
CA PRO A 246 -4.69 -0.81 20.57
C PRO A 246 -3.59 -1.76 20.05
N LEU A 247 -2.39 -1.61 20.60
CA LEU A 247 -1.29 -2.50 20.26
C LEU A 247 -1.64 -3.95 20.63
N ALA A 248 -1.28 -4.88 19.75
CA ALA A 248 -1.53 -6.29 20.00
C ALA A 248 -0.39 -7.12 19.37
N ALA A 249 0.38 -7.78 20.18
CA ALA A 249 1.40 -8.73 19.79
C ALA A 249 1.08 -10.12 20.35
N SER A 250 1.45 -11.16 19.61
CA SER A 250 1.27 -12.53 20.07
C SER A 250 2.14 -12.83 21.30
N PRO A 251 1.80 -13.88 22.08
CA PRO A 251 2.58 -14.25 23.25
C PRO A 251 4.08 -14.52 22.95
N ARG A 252 4.41 -14.89 21.72
CA ARG A 252 5.78 -15.11 21.27
C ARG A 252 6.63 -13.83 21.27
N PHE A 253 6.03 -12.67 20.99
CA PHE A 253 6.73 -11.40 20.85
C PHE A 253 6.52 -10.47 22.05
N ARG A 254 5.42 -10.61 22.77
CA ARG A 254 5.04 -9.73 23.85
C ARG A 254 6.10 -9.67 24.96
N GLY A 255 6.53 -8.43 25.29
CA GLY A 255 7.51 -8.15 26.35
C GLY A 255 8.95 -8.50 26.00
N ARG A 256 9.32 -8.58 24.72
CA ARG A 256 10.65 -8.97 24.26
C ARG A 256 11.47 -7.85 23.65
N SER A 257 10.81 -6.89 23.01
CA SER A 257 11.50 -5.78 22.36
C SER A 257 12.03 -4.76 23.36
N ALA A 258 13.24 -4.28 23.15
CA ALA A 258 13.79 -3.12 23.87
C ALA A 258 13.03 -1.82 23.53
N GLY A 259 12.27 -1.82 22.39
CA GLY A 259 11.36 -0.74 22.02
C GLY A 259 9.99 -0.81 22.71
N GLY A 260 9.84 -1.64 23.78
CA GLY A 260 8.59 -1.80 24.50
C GLY A 260 7.48 -2.49 23.72
N PHE A 261 6.21 -2.28 24.10
CA PHE A 261 5.10 -2.98 23.46
C PHE A 261 4.88 -2.57 22.00
N TYR A 262 5.19 -1.32 21.63
CA TYR A 262 5.22 -0.90 20.24
C TYR A 262 6.28 -1.69 19.44
N GLY A 263 7.50 -1.80 19.99
CA GLY A 263 8.57 -2.59 19.40
C GLY A 263 8.21 -4.07 19.26
N ASP A 264 7.49 -4.67 20.21
CA ASP A 264 6.99 -6.05 20.11
C ASP A 264 6.15 -6.26 18.84
N THR A 265 5.29 -5.28 18.49
CA THR A 265 4.44 -5.38 17.29
C THR A 265 5.24 -5.24 16.01
N ILE A 266 6.24 -4.34 15.97
CA ILE A 266 7.13 -4.18 14.80
C ILE A 266 8.01 -5.43 14.60
N GLU A 267 8.56 -5.99 15.67
CA GLU A 267 9.38 -7.20 15.60
C GLU A 267 8.55 -8.43 15.17
N GLU A 268 7.26 -8.48 15.50
CA GLU A 268 6.35 -9.51 14.99
C GLU A 268 6.04 -9.33 13.50
N LEU A 269 5.86 -8.07 13.05
CA LEU A 269 5.69 -7.75 11.63
C LEU A 269 6.95 -8.14 10.83
N ASP A 270 8.13 -7.77 11.31
CA ASP A 270 9.41 -8.14 10.71
C ASP A 270 9.56 -9.66 10.54
N ALA A 271 9.23 -10.41 11.60
CA ALA A 271 9.25 -11.89 11.53
C ALA A 271 8.24 -12.43 10.50
N GLY A 272 7.08 -11.79 10.35
CA GLY A 272 6.10 -12.11 9.31
C GLY A 272 6.65 -11.91 7.91
N VAL A 273 7.36 -10.79 7.69
CA VAL A 273 8.07 -10.52 6.42
C VAL A 273 9.11 -11.59 6.15
N GLY A 274 9.89 -11.98 7.16
CA GLY A 274 10.88 -13.05 7.05
C GLY A 274 10.27 -14.39 6.61
N LEU A 275 9.07 -14.74 7.10
CA LEU A 275 8.36 -15.94 6.69
C LEU A 275 7.88 -15.84 5.22
N ILE A 276 7.38 -14.69 4.78
CA ILE A 276 6.97 -14.47 3.39
C ILE A 276 8.17 -14.58 2.44
N LEU A 277 9.29 -13.94 2.76
CA LEU A 277 10.53 -14.03 1.96
C LEU A 277 11.06 -15.48 1.89
N SER A 278 11.02 -16.20 3.01
CA SER A 278 11.42 -17.62 3.05
C SER A 278 10.51 -18.49 2.19
N GLU A 279 9.21 -18.17 2.16
CA GLU A 279 8.26 -18.90 1.32
C GLU A 279 8.44 -18.60 -0.17
N LEU A 280 8.74 -17.36 -0.57
CA LEU A 280 9.09 -17.02 -1.95
C LEU A 280 10.28 -17.85 -2.42
N LYS A 281 11.32 -17.99 -1.57
CA LYS A 281 12.48 -18.83 -1.85
C LYS A 281 12.11 -20.31 -1.98
N ARG A 282 11.28 -20.83 -1.06
CA ARG A 282 10.82 -22.22 -1.09
C ARG A 282 10.01 -22.55 -2.35
N LEU A 283 9.27 -21.58 -2.87
CA LEU A 283 8.44 -21.70 -4.07
C LEU A 283 9.20 -21.40 -5.37
N ASP A 284 10.48 -21.00 -5.29
CA ASP A 284 11.29 -20.58 -6.43
C ASP A 284 10.68 -19.37 -7.18
N LEU A 285 10.19 -18.39 -6.41
CA LEU A 285 9.51 -17.18 -6.93
C LEU A 285 10.25 -15.89 -6.62
N GLU A 286 11.44 -15.92 -5.99
CA GLU A 286 12.15 -14.72 -5.53
C GLU A 286 12.50 -13.76 -6.68
N GLU A 287 13.02 -14.29 -7.78
CA GLU A 287 13.46 -13.51 -8.94
C GLU A 287 12.28 -12.93 -9.73
N ASP A 288 11.13 -13.58 -9.65
CA ASP A 288 9.90 -13.18 -10.31
C ASP A 288 8.97 -12.35 -9.43
N THR A 289 9.45 -11.83 -8.30
CA THR A 289 8.58 -11.13 -7.33
C THR A 289 9.16 -9.78 -6.90
N LEU A 290 8.39 -8.71 -7.13
CA LEU A 290 8.61 -7.40 -6.52
C LEU A 290 7.96 -7.37 -5.13
N VAL A 291 8.78 -7.20 -4.10
CA VAL A 291 8.33 -7.02 -2.71
C VAL A 291 8.50 -5.57 -2.32
N ILE A 292 7.41 -4.94 -1.88
CA ILE A 292 7.35 -3.55 -1.41
C ILE A 292 6.91 -3.56 0.04
N TYR A 293 7.62 -2.82 0.90
CA TYR A 293 7.26 -2.58 2.29
C TYR A 293 7.17 -1.08 2.56
N THR A 294 6.07 -0.60 3.18
CA THR A 294 5.89 0.81 3.53
C THR A 294 4.87 0.96 4.67
N SER A 295 4.57 2.22 5.07
CA SER A 295 3.50 2.58 6.01
C SER A 295 2.44 3.44 5.34
N ASP A 296 1.22 3.44 5.85
CA ASP A 296 0.14 4.29 5.34
C ASP A 296 0.25 5.77 5.77
N ASN A 297 0.89 6.06 6.88
CA ASN A 297 1.22 7.40 7.37
C ASN A 297 2.30 7.33 8.45
N GLY A 298 2.78 8.49 8.88
CA GLY A 298 3.72 8.60 9.99
C GLY A 298 3.14 8.15 11.33
N PRO A 299 3.96 8.06 12.40
CA PRO A 299 3.59 7.47 13.68
C PRO A 299 2.58 8.34 14.42
N TRP A 300 1.76 7.73 15.24
CA TRP A 300 0.91 8.48 16.16
C TRP A 300 1.71 8.92 17.39
N ASN A 301 1.69 10.22 17.72
CA ASN A 301 2.33 10.75 18.94
C ASN A 301 1.50 10.38 20.17
N LEU A 302 1.76 9.20 20.69
CA LEU A 302 1.06 8.66 21.85
C LEU A 302 1.99 8.60 23.06
N LYS A 303 1.41 8.84 24.24
CA LYS A 303 2.08 8.70 25.53
C LYS A 303 2.38 7.22 25.85
N ASN A 304 3.24 6.99 26.82
CA ASN A 304 3.55 5.66 27.38
C ASN A 304 4.23 4.68 26.41
N GLY A 305 4.95 5.16 25.40
CA GLY A 305 5.69 4.29 24.46
C GLY A 305 4.78 3.47 23.53
N HIS A 306 3.54 3.90 23.30
CA HIS A 306 2.60 3.25 22.40
C HIS A 306 2.60 3.85 20.99
N GLY A 307 3.47 4.79 20.71
CA GLY A 307 3.65 5.40 19.39
C GLY A 307 5.08 5.18 18.88
N GLY A 308 5.24 5.26 17.56
CA GLY A 308 6.51 5.14 16.88
C GLY A 308 7.31 6.46 16.86
N SER A 309 8.46 6.44 16.17
CA SER A 309 9.37 7.56 16.01
C SER A 309 9.49 7.99 14.56
N ALA A 310 9.21 9.27 14.28
CA ALA A 310 9.48 9.87 12.97
C ALA A 310 10.88 10.47 12.84
N LEU A 311 11.72 10.43 13.88
CA LEU A 311 13.03 11.09 13.86
C LEU A 311 13.87 10.69 12.63
N PRO A 312 14.66 11.62 12.08
CA PRO A 312 14.85 13.02 12.50
C PRO A 312 13.75 13.98 12.02
N LEU A 313 12.69 13.49 11.39
CA LEU A 313 11.61 14.28 10.80
C LEU A 313 10.73 14.92 11.88
N ARG A 314 10.26 16.14 11.61
CA ARG A 314 9.32 16.85 12.48
C ARG A 314 7.90 16.34 12.26
N GLY A 315 7.13 16.27 13.33
CA GLY A 315 5.69 15.97 13.27
C GLY A 315 5.36 14.47 13.30
N PHE A 316 4.08 14.18 13.10
CA PHE A 316 3.49 12.85 13.28
C PHE A 316 2.12 12.78 12.57
N LYS A 317 1.45 11.65 12.64
CA LYS A 317 0.07 11.44 12.15
C LYS A 317 -0.82 12.67 12.37
N PHE A 318 -1.69 13.00 11.43
CA PHE A 318 -2.56 14.20 11.34
C PHE A 318 -1.84 15.50 10.96
N GLN A 319 -0.53 15.51 10.80
CA GLN A 319 0.23 16.72 10.48
C GLN A 319 0.86 16.64 9.08
N THR A 320 1.06 17.82 8.49
CA THR A 320 1.66 17.99 7.16
C THR A 320 3.15 18.37 7.23
N TYR A 321 3.79 18.21 8.39
CA TYR A 321 5.24 18.13 8.52
C TYR A 321 5.74 16.80 7.96
N GLU A 322 7.05 16.71 7.69
CA GLU A 322 7.66 15.52 7.09
C GLU A 322 7.28 14.22 7.83
N GLY A 323 7.39 14.22 9.16
CA GLY A 323 7.11 13.05 9.98
C GLY A 323 5.67 12.53 9.95
N GLY A 324 4.71 13.32 9.41
CA GLY A 324 3.34 12.85 9.24
C GLY A 324 3.12 12.06 7.95
N MET A 325 3.94 12.28 6.92
CA MET A 325 3.69 11.75 5.57
C MET A 325 4.93 11.09 4.93
N ARG A 326 6.16 11.42 5.34
CA ARG A 326 7.36 10.75 4.88
C ARG A 326 7.58 9.51 5.73
N VAL A 327 7.51 8.34 5.09
CA VAL A 327 7.44 7.03 5.73
C VAL A 327 8.55 6.11 5.22
N PRO A 328 8.91 5.05 5.96
CA PRO A 328 9.87 4.08 5.47
C PRO A 328 9.31 3.37 4.23
N CYS A 329 10.18 3.16 3.23
CA CYS A 329 9.86 2.34 2.07
C CYS A 329 11.07 1.53 1.63
N LEU A 330 10.86 0.24 1.45
CA LEU A 330 11.85 -0.72 0.97
C LEU A 330 11.27 -1.46 -0.23
N MET A 331 12.04 -1.62 -1.29
CA MET A 331 11.63 -2.40 -2.45
C MET A 331 12.73 -3.37 -2.85
N ARG A 332 12.37 -4.64 -3.08
CA ARG A 332 13.27 -5.69 -3.51
C ARG A 332 12.70 -6.42 -4.72
N TRP A 333 13.50 -6.50 -5.77
CA TRP A 333 13.24 -7.34 -6.94
C TRP A 333 14.59 -7.80 -7.50
N PRO A 334 15.04 -9.02 -7.19
CA PRO A 334 16.34 -9.50 -7.62
C PRO A 334 16.53 -9.42 -9.12
N GLY A 335 17.73 -9.02 -9.56
CA GLY A 335 18.04 -8.85 -10.97
C GLY A 335 17.48 -7.59 -11.65
N VAL A 336 16.56 -6.86 -11.00
CA VAL A 336 15.94 -5.64 -11.54
C VAL A 336 16.27 -4.41 -10.69
N ILE A 337 16.06 -4.49 -9.36
CA ILE A 337 16.41 -3.42 -8.44
C ILE A 337 17.82 -3.66 -7.92
N PRO A 338 18.75 -2.69 -8.06
CA PRO A 338 20.12 -2.82 -7.56
C PRO A 338 20.16 -3.02 -6.04
N ALA A 339 20.77 -4.12 -5.60
CA ALA A 339 20.89 -4.44 -4.19
C ALA A 339 21.73 -3.40 -3.42
N GLY A 340 21.32 -3.07 -2.20
CA GLY A 340 21.98 -2.10 -1.32
C GLY A 340 21.90 -0.65 -1.80
N SER A 341 21.03 -0.36 -2.76
CA SER A 341 20.86 0.99 -3.29
C SER A 341 19.98 1.87 -2.40
N THR A 342 20.11 3.19 -2.56
CA THR A 342 19.30 4.19 -1.88
C THR A 342 18.73 5.15 -2.92
N CYS A 343 17.43 5.40 -2.86
CA CYS A 343 16.74 6.40 -3.66
C CYS A 343 16.38 7.61 -2.77
N SER A 344 16.89 8.80 -3.15
CA SER A 344 16.58 10.09 -2.51
C SER A 344 15.71 10.99 -3.38
N GLN A 345 15.16 10.47 -4.47
CA GLN A 345 14.18 11.17 -5.28
C GLN A 345 12.81 11.15 -4.58
N ILE A 346 12.00 12.19 -4.82
CA ILE A 346 10.62 12.22 -4.33
C ILE A 346 9.83 11.10 -5.01
N VAL A 347 9.31 10.17 -4.22
CA VAL A 347 8.38 9.13 -4.66
C VAL A 347 7.20 9.12 -3.69
N ALA A 348 6.00 8.95 -4.20
CA ALA A 348 4.79 8.88 -3.37
C ALA A 348 4.05 7.56 -3.56
N SER A 349 3.26 7.16 -2.57
CA SER A 349 2.48 5.92 -2.63
C SER A 349 1.53 5.86 -3.84
N LEU A 350 1.03 7.01 -4.29
CA LEU A 350 0.19 7.12 -5.48
C LEU A 350 0.95 6.81 -6.80
N ASP A 351 2.29 6.86 -6.80
CA ASP A 351 3.13 6.50 -7.96
C ASP A 351 3.20 4.99 -8.18
N LEU A 352 2.89 4.20 -7.14
CA LEU A 352 2.81 2.75 -7.25
C LEU A 352 1.70 2.31 -8.22
N PHE A 353 0.61 3.08 -8.33
CA PHE A 353 -0.50 2.74 -9.22
C PHE A 353 -0.06 2.68 -10.70
N PRO A 354 0.46 3.76 -11.33
CA PRO A 354 0.90 3.68 -12.73
C PRO A 354 2.12 2.78 -12.92
N THR A 355 3.04 2.75 -11.96
CA THR A 355 4.26 1.93 -12.05
C THR A 355 3.94 0.45 -12.07
N LEU A 356 3.10 -0.03 -11.14
CA LEU A 356 2.75 -1.44 -11.05
C LEU A 356 1.79 -1.88 -12.17
N ALA A 357 0.88 -0.99 -12.61
CA ALA A 357 0.06 -1.24 -13.78
C ALA A 357 0.92 -1.40 -15.04
N GLY A 358 1.90 -0.51 -15.25
CA GLY A 358 2.85 -0.59 -16.38
C GLY A 358 3.68 -1.87 -16.33
N LEU A 359 4.19 -2.27 -15.16
CA LEU A 359 4.91 -3.53 -14.97
C LEU A 359 4.10 -4.76 -15.35
N ALA A 360 2.80 -4.74 -15.06
CA ALA A 360 1.89 -5.82 -15.39
C ALA A 360 1.38 -5.78 -16.83
N GLY A 361 1.69 -4.74 -17.60
CA GLY A 361 1.16 -4.51 -18.94
C GLY A 361 -0.31 -4.08 -18.95
N ALA A 362 -0.84 -3.60 -17.83
CA ALA A 362 -2.20 -3.08 -17.73
C ALA A 362 -2.28 -1.64 -18.28
N SER A 363 -3.36 -1.34 -18.98
CA SER A 363 -3.60 0.00 -19.51
C SER A 363 -4.19 0.91 -18.43
N LEU A 364 -3.61 2.08 -18.24
CA LEU A 364 -4.16 3.09 -17.33
C LEU A 364 -5.51 3.63 -17.85
N PRO A 365 -6.47 3.96 -16.96
CA PRO A 365 -7.72 4.58 -17.36
C PRO A 365 -7.46 5.95 -18.00
N ARG A 366 -8.15 6.23 -19.11
CA ARG A 366 -8.02 7.48 -19.88
C ARG A 366 -9.16 8.47 -19.63
N ASP A 367 -10.19 8.03 -18.93
CA ASP A 367 -11.42 8.78 -18.63
C ASP A 367 -11.32 9.63 -17.38
N ARG A 368 -10.19 9.56 -16.68
CA ARG A 368 -9.97 10.23 -15.40
C ARG A 368 -8.54 10.72 -15.22
N THR A 369 -8.37 11.78 -14.43
CA THR A 369 -7.06 12.29 -14.05
C THR A 369 -6.45 11.39 -12.97
N LEU A 370 -5.19 11.02 -13.18
CA LEU A 370 -4.31 10.38 -12.19
C LEU A 370 -3.25 11.38 -11.73
N ASP A 371 -2.85 11.29 -10.47
CA ASP A 371 -1.79 12.12 -9.87
C ASP A 371 -0.46 11.37 -9.74
N GLY A 372 -0.51 10.05 -9.80
CA GLY A 372 0.66 9.18 -9.79
C GLY A 372 1.45 9.28 -11.08
N VAL A 373 2.77 9.12 -10.99
CA VAL A 373 3.71 9.04 -12.12
C VAL A 373 4.43 7.71 -12.11
N ASP A 374 4.82 7.22 -13.28
CA ASP A 374 5.61 5.99 -13.38
C ASP A 374 7.05 6.25 -12.89
N VAL A 375 7.51 5.45 -11.94
CA VAL A 375 8.85 5.53 -11.35
C VAL A 375 9.68 4.26 -11.60
N LEU A 376 9.29 3.43 -12.55
CA LEU A 376 9.97 2.15 -12.84
C LEU A 376 11.46 2.33 -13.12
N ASP A 377 11.84 3.38 -13.85
CA ASP A 377 13.24 3.62 -14.18
C ASP A 377 14.07 4.01 -12.94
N LEU A 378 13.49 4.68 -11.93
CA LEU A 378 14.14 4.88 -10.63
C LEU A 378 14.40 3.54 -9.93
N LEU A 379 13.44 2.61 -9.98
CA LEU A 379 13.60 1.27 -9.38
C LEU A 379 14.74 0.48 -10.03
N LYS A 380 14.99 0.67 -11.32
CA LYS A 380 16.10 0.05 -12.05
C LYS A 380 17.46 0.72 -11.78
N GLY A 381 17.50 1.71 -10.88
CA GLY A 381 18.73 2.45 -10.58
C GLY A 381 19.02 3.60 -11.55
N GLY A 382 18.03 4.07 -12.28
CA GLY A 382 18.14 5.26 -13.13
C GLY A 382 18.41 6.50 -12.25
N VAL A 383 19.38 7.30 -12.69
CA VAL A 383 19.71 8.59 -12.06
C VAL A 383 19.11 9.69 -12.91
N PHE A 384 18.25 10.48 -12.30
CA PHE A 384 17.59 11.59 -12.95
C PHE A 384 18.00 12.90 -12.28
N ALA A 385 18.16 13.97 -13.07
CA ALA A 385 18.49 15.30 -12.59
C ALA A 385 17.71 16.36 -13.36
N GLY A 386 17.41 17.48 -12.74
CA GLY A 386 16.67 18.58 -13.35
C GLY A 386 15.28 18.19 -13.81
N ASP A 387 14.88 18.62 -15.01
CA ASP A 387 13.53 18.39 -15.55
C ASP A 387 13.24 16.93 -15.94
N GLY A 388 14.23 16.03 -15.80
CA GLY A 388 14.08 14.60 -16.12
C GLY A 388 13.59 13.74 -14.95
N VAL A 389 13.44 14.29 -13.74
CA VAL A 389 12.92 13.51 -12.60
C VAL A 389 11.45 13.18 -12.80
N PRO A 390 11.02 11.93 -12.59
CA PRO A 390 9.62 11.55 -12.77
C PRO A 390 8.65 12.38 -11.91
N ARG A 391 9.05 12.70 -10.69
CA ARG A 391 8.28 13.56 -9.75
C ARG A 391 9.20 14.62 -9.17
N ASP A 392 8.93 15.90 -9.48
CA ASP A 392 9.66 17.05 -8.92
C ASP A 392 8.97 17.67 -7.69
N HIS A 393 7.71 17.31 -7.42
CA HIS A 393 6.90 17.91 -6.37
C HIS A 393 5.95 16.91 -5.68
N PHE A 394 5.55 17.25 -4.44
CA PHE A 394 4.54 16.54 -3.67
C PHE A 394 3.66 17.53 -2.91
N PHE A 395 2.33 17.30 -2.89
CA PHE A 395 1.35 18.15 -2.21
C PHE A 395 0.81 17.49 -0.95
N TYR A 396 0.74 18.24 0.14
CA TYR A 396 0.35 17.75 1.45
C TYR A 396 -1.06 18.24 1.80
N TYR A 397 -2.02 17.34 1.75
CA TYR A 397 -3.40 17.62 2.14
C TYR A 397 -3.68 17.18 3.57
N ARG A 398 -4.40 18.03 4.33
CA ARG A 398 -5.08 17.65 5.57
C ARG A 398 -6.58 17.80 5.39
N GLY A 399 -7.30 16.68 5.37
CA GLY A 399 -8.68 16.70 4.92
C GLY A 399 -8.78 17.20 3.47
N ARG A 400 -9.58 18.23 3.27
CA ARG A 400 -9.75 18.90 1.95
C ARG A 400 -8.84 20.10 1.75
N GLN A 401 -8.03 20.45 2.74
CA GLN A 401 -7.17 21.62 2.71
C GLN A 401 -5.77 21.25 2.25
N LEU A 402 -5.29 21.88 1.19
CA LEU A 402 -3.89 21.84 0.78
C LEU A 402 -3.09 22.74 1.74
N GLU A 403 -2.23 22.15 2.55
CA GLU A 403 -1.45 22.84 3.57
C GLU A 403 0.00 23.06 3.19
N ALA A 404 0.59 22.19 2.37
CA ALA A 404 1.98 22.32 2.00
C ALA A 404 2.28 21.74 0.60
N MET A 405 3.44 22.14 0.07
CA MET A 405 4.04 21.62 -1.15
C MET A 405 5.54 21.44 -0.91
N ARG A 406 6.08 20.31 -1.32
CA ARG A 406 7.51 20.13 -1.53
C ARG A 406 7.83 20.22 -3.02
N ARG A 407 8.90 20.95 -3.38
CA ARG A 407 9.47 20.97 -4.73
C ARG A 407 10.99 20.90 -4.64
N GLY A 408 11.57 19.78 -5.11
CA GLY A 408 12.97 19.49 -4.88
C GLY A 408 13.30 19.53 -3.38
N PRO A 409 14.32 20.29 -2.91
CA PRO A 409 14.66 20.40 -1.50
C PRO A 409 13.72 21.34 -0.72
N TRP A 410 12.96 22.20 -1.40
CA TRP A 410 12.16 23.22 -0.75
C TRP A 410 10.76 22.75 -0.39
N LYS A 411 10.34 23.06 0.84
CA LYS A 411 8.97 22.81 1.32
C LYS A 411 8.35 24.11 1.82
N LEU A 412 7.26 24.52 1.16
CA LEU A 412 6.38 25.59 1.60
C LEU A 412 5.20 25.02 2.35
N ARG A 413 4.90 25.57 3.53
CA ARG A 413 3.72 25.21 4.32
C ARG A 413 2.90 26.47 4.59
N LEU A 414 1.58 26.40 4.29
CA LEU A 414 0.61 27.48 4.44
C LEU A 414 -0.51 27.02 5.37
N HIS A 415 -0.29 27.09 6.67
CA HIS A 415 -1.32 26.71 7.65
C HIS A 415 -1.63 27.88 8.58
N GLN A 416 -1.06 27.96 9.77
CA GLN A 416 -1.23 29.09 10.68
C GLN A 416 -0.30 30.25 10.31
N GLU A 417 0.89 29.91 9.91
CA GLU A 417 1.94 30.82 9.46
C GLU A 417 2.46 30.36 8.10
N VAL A 418 3.20 31.25 7.43
CA VAL A 418 3.94 30.92 6.22
C VAL A 418 5.30 30.35 6.64
N GLU A 419 5.55 29.10 6.34
CA GLU A 419 6.78 28.40 6.68
C GLU A 419 7.45 27.89 5.41
N LEU A 420 8.73 28.22 5.21
CA LEU A 420 9.55 27.70 4.11
C LEU A 420 10.79 27.02 4.67
N TYR A 421 11.04 25.78 4.26
CA TYR A 421 12.17 24.95 4.71
C TYR A 421 13.00 24.48 3.53
N ASN A 422 14.33 24.32 3.74
CA ASN A 422 15.20 23.58 2.85
C ASN A 422 15.50 22.20 3.51
N LEU A 423 14.88 21.15 3.03
CA LEU A 423 14.97 19.82 3.61
C LEU A 423 16.32 19.11 3.41
N GLU A 424 17.21 19.63 2.53
CA GLU A 424 18.59 19.13 2.42
C GLU A 424 19.43 19.58 3.61
N ASP A 425 19.21 20.83 4.08
CA ASP A 425 19.99 21.43 5.17
C ASP A 425 19.29 21.27 6.52
N ASP A 426 17.94 21.21 6.52
CA ASP A 426 17.09 21.20 7.73
C ASP A 426 15.95 20.18 7.58
N LEU A 427 16.29 18.91 7.69
CA LEU A 427 15.33 17.81 7.61
C LEU A 427 14.30 17.83 8.76
N ALA A 428 14.64 18.51 9.87
CA ALA A 428 13.80 18.66 11.05
C ALA A 428 12.79 19.83 10.95
N GLU A 429 12.79 20.58 9.85
CA GLU A 429 11.88 21.73 9.64
C GLU A 429 11.91 22.72 10.81
N SER A 430 13.12 23.07 11.26
CA SER A 430 13.37 23.89 12.46
C SER A 430 13.63 25.35 12.16
N ILE A 431 14.10 25.69 10.94
CA ILE A 431 14.51 27.03 10.53
C ILE A 431 13.59 27.53 9.44
N ASN A 432 12.66 28.42 9.80
CA ASN A 432 11.76 29.06 8.81
C ASN A 432 12.54 30.08 7.97
N LEU A 433 12.59 29.87 6.66
CA LEU A 433 13.28 30.68 5.67
C LEU A 433 12.35 31.58 4.86
N ALA A 434 11.06 31.67 5.19
CA ALA A 434 10.05 32.38 4.39
C ALA A 434 10.39 33.86 4.18
N GLU A 435 10.84 34.58 5.21
CA GLU A 435 11.23 35.99 5.11
C GLU A 435 12.48 36.18 4.24
N ARG A 436 13.38 35.18 4.20
CA ARG A 436 14.63 35.24 3.44
C ARG A 436 14.43 35.00 1.95
N TYR A 437 13.38 34.26 1.56
CA TYR A 437 13.13 33.87 0.17
C TYR A 437 11.68 34.16 -0.26
N PRO A 438 11.22 35.43 -0.23
CA PRO A 438 9.83 35.79 -0.53
C PRO A 438 9.38 35.42 -1.95
N ASP A 439 10.26 35.57 -2.96
CA ASP A 439 9.94 35.22 -4.34
C ASP A 439 9.67 33.70 -4.50
N ARG A 440 10.43 32.86 -3.75
CA ARG A 440 10.20 31.40 -3.75
C ARG A 440 8.89 31.04 -3.06
N VAL A 441 8.57 31.71 -1.96
CA VAL A 441 7.28 31.54 -1.27
C VAL A 441 6.14 31.83 -2.25
N GLU A 442 6.20 32.95 -3.00
CA GLU A 442 5.13 33.31 -3.92
C GLU A 442 5.02 32.33 -5.09
N ALA A 443 6.12 31.96 -5.74
CA ALA A 443 6.11 31.00 -6.83
C ALA A 443 5.55 29.61 -6.41
N MET A 444 5.88 29.15 -5.20
CA MET A 444 5.34 27.89 -4.67
C MET A 444 3.88 28.02 -4.25
N ARG A 445 3.46 29.19 -3.72
CA ARG A 445 2.07 29.48 -3.38
C ARG A 445 1.17 29.46 -4.62
N GLU A 446 1.59 30.12 -5.71
CA GLU A 446 0.89 30.12 -6.99
C GLU A 446 0.73 28.69 -7.52
N ALA A 447 1.79 27.88 -7.47
CA ALA A 447 1.73 26.47 -7.89
C ALA A 447 0.77 25.66 -7.03
N MET A 448 0.73 25.87 -5.70
CA MET A 448 -0.22 25.23 -4.79
C MET A 448 -1.66 25.59 -5.15
N MET A 449 -1.95 26.87 -5.36
CA MET A 449 -3.31 27.35 -5.69
C MET A 449 -3.79 26.79 -7.02
N ALA A 450 -2.96 26.84 -8.05
CA ALA A 450 -3.29 26.31 -9.37
C ALA A 450 -3.56 24.79 -9.33
N PHE A 451 -2.76 24.03 -8.58
CA PHE A 451 -2.96 22.59 -8.43
C PHE A 451 -4.26 22.28 -7.67
N ASP A 452 -4.53 22.98 -6.56
CA ASP A 452 -5.71 22.75 -5.71
C ASP A 452 -7.00 23.06 -6.47
N GLU A 453 -7.02 24.14 -7.28
CA GLU A 453 -8.14 24.48 -8.17
C GLU A 453 -8.37 23.39 -9.22
N ALA A 454 -7.33 22.99 -9.93
CA ALA A 454 -7.41 21.92 -10.94
C ALA A 454 -7.84 20.57 -10.35
N LEU A 455 -7.35 20.23 -9.15
CA LEU A 455 -7.74 19.01 -8.45
C LEU A 455 -9.22 19.04 -8.08
N LYS A 456 -9.71 20.15 -7.50
CA LYS A 456 -11.12 20.32 -7.12
C LYS A 456 -12.06 20.29 -8.32
N ALA A 457 -11.68 20.89 -9.44
CA ALA A 457 -12.45 20.91 -10.68
C ALA A 457 -12.61 19.50 -11.30
N SER A 458 -11.69 18.58 -11.02
CA SER A 458 -11.70 17.20 -11.54
C SER A 458 -11.89 16.15 -10.45
N SER A 459 -12.41 16.54 -9.27
CA SER A 459 -12.74 15.61 -8.20
C SER A 459 -13.97 14.77 -8.54
N ARG A 460 -13.94 13.50 -8.11
CA ARG A 460 -15.01 12.52 -8.30
C ARG A 460 -15.72 12.24 -6.97
N PRO A 461 -17.00 11.83 -6.97
CA PRO A 461 -17.74 11.58 -5.74
C PRO A 461 -17.21 10.35 -5.00
N ALA A 462 -17.33 10.34 -3.68
CA ALA A 462 -17.24 9.09 -2.92
C ALA A 462 -18.45 8.20 -3.23
N GLY A 463 -18.30 6.90 -3.08
CA GLY A 463 -19.42 5.98 -3.03
C GLY A 463 -20.31 6.29 -1.83
N SER A 464 -21.62 6.21 -1.99
CA SER A 464 -22.57 6.34 -0.90
C SER A 464 -23.68 5.30 -1.04
N ILE A 465 -24.14 4.78 0.11
CA ILE A 465 -25.37 4.00 0.19
C ILE A 465 -26.51 4.94 0.58
N GLN A 466 -27.64 4.76 -0.09
CA GLN A 466 -28.88 5.47 0.24
C GLN A 466 -29.57 4.87 1.47
#